data_9b52dfcc03a9f815e489ae3dc7c3530d
#
_entry.id   9b52dfcc03a9f815e489ae3dc7c3530d
#
_cell.length_a   1.000
_cell.length_b   1.000
_cell.length_c   1.000
_cell.angle_alpha   90.00
_cell.angle_beta   90.00
_cell.angle_gamma   90.00
#
_symmetry.space_group_name_H-M   'P 1'
#
loop_
_entity.id
_entity.type
_entity.pdbx_description
1 polymer ?
#
loop_
_entity_poly.entity_id
_entity_poly.type
_entity_poly.pdbx_seq_one_letter_code
_entity_poly.pdbx_strand_id
1 'polypeptide(L)' 'MQKDNSKNFPARDRLIEALETQIEKQEQIIETQEETISILKEHNDELMAVINRLSQP' A
#
# COMPACT_ATOMS: atom_id res chain seq x y z
N MET A 1 30.94 29.35 7.99
CA MET A 1 30.64 29.04 7.72
C MET A 1 29.74 28.56 7.46
N GLN A 2 28.96 28.54 7.34
CA GLN A 2 28.10 28.01 7.17
C GLN A 2 27.70 27.70 6.09
N LYS A 3 27.90 28.21 5.32
CA LYS A 3 27.77 27.92 4.16
C LYS A 3 27.84 26.61 3.91
N ASP A 4 28.57 26.10 4.40
CA ASP A 4 28.74 24.79 4.23
C ASP A 4 27.66 23.97 4.75
N ASN A 5 26.84 24.52 5.59
CA ASN A 5 25.74 23.79 6.11
C ASN A 5 24.83 23.32 5.03
N SER A 6 24.61 24.14 4.05
CA SER A 6 23.69 23.73 3.03
C SER A 6 24.26 22.62 2.19
N LYS A 7 25.58 22.49 2.14
CA LYS A 7 26.18 21.43 1.44
C LYS A 7 26.35 20.25 2.27
N ASN A 8 26.34 20.42 3.55
CA ASN A 8 26.68 19.37 4.44
C ASN A 8 25.50 18.82 5.16
N PHE A 9 24.56 18.28 4.42
CA PHE A 9 23.48 17.56 5.03
C PHE A 9 23.38 16.18 4.40
N PRO A 10 24.50 15.45 4.29
CA PRO A 10 24.38 14.13 3.70
C PRO A 10 23.54 13.19 4.55
N ALA A 11 23.57 13.36 5.86
CA ALA A 11 22.75 12.53 6.71
C ALA A 11 21.28 12.85 6.53
N ARG A 12 20.97 14.12 6.40
CA ARG A 12 19.61 14.54 6.17
C ARG A 12 19.10 14.08 4.82
N ASP A 13 19.94 14.18 3.81
CA ASP A 13 19.55 13.73 2.47
C ASP A 13 19.32 12.24 2.46
N ARG A 14 20.14 11.49 3.16
CA ARG A 14 19.95 10.05 3.23
C ARG A 14 18.67 9.68 3.96
N LEU A 15 18.34 10.46 4.98
CA LEU A 15 17.10 10.23 5.69
C LEU A 15 15.92 10.48 4.77
N ILE A 16 15.97 11.54 4.00
CA ILE A 16 14.90 11.85 3.06
C ILE A 16 14.75 10.73 2.06
N GLU A 17 15.84 10.25 1.50
CA GLU A 17 15.81 9.16 0.55
C GLU A 17 15.22 7.89 1.18
N ALA A 18 15.63 7.62 2.41
CA ALA A 18 15.13 6.43 3.08
C ALA A 18 13.62 6.54 3.32
N LEU A 19 13.16 7.72 3.70
CA LEU A 19 11.73 7.92 3.91
C LEU A 19 10.96 7.83 2.61
N GLU A 20 11.50 8.36 1.53
CA GLU A 20 10.85 8.26 0.24
C GLU A 20 10.76 6.81 -0.22
N THR A 21 11.82 6.06 -0.01
CA THR A 21 11.81 4.65 -0.36
C THR A 21 10.78 3.90 0.46
N GLN A 22 10.67 4.24 1.73
CA GLN A 22 9.69 3.60 2.58
C GLN A 22 8.27 3.92 2.14
N ILE A 23 8.04 5.16 1.74
CA ILE A 23 6.73 5.55 1.24
C ILE A 23 6.39 4.76 -0.01
N GLU A 24 7.34 4.61 -0.92
CA GLU A 24 7.11 3.84 -2.13
C GLU A 24 6.74 2.40 -1.82
N LYS A 25 7.45 1.80 -0.87
CA LYS A 25 7.16 0.43 -0.51
C LYS A 25 5.79 0.30 0.12
N GLN A 26 5.44 1.26 0.96
CA GLN A 26 4.12 1.26 1.58
C GLN A 26 3.03 1.42 0.55
N GLU A 27 3.25 2.25 -0.45
CA GLU A 27 2.27 2.43 -1.51
C GLU A 27 2.08 1.15 -2.30
N GLN A 28 3.16 0.41 -2.54
CA GLN A 28 3.06 -0.87 -3.21
C GLN A 28 2.27 -1.88 -2.38
N ILE A 29 2.49 -1.87 -1.08
CA ILE A 29 1.75 -2.76 -0.19
C ILE A 29 0.27 -2.40 -0.21
N ILE A 30 -0.04 -1.13 -0.18
CA ILE A 30 -1.43 -0.68 -0.25
C ILE A 30 -2.08 -1.13 -1.54
N GLU A 31 -1.40 -0.98 -2.66
CA GLU A 31 -1.92 -1.43 -3.94
C GLU A 31 -2.23 -2.91 -3.93
N THR A 32 -1.29 -3.70 -3.41
CA THR A 32 -1.47 -5.13 -3.34
C THR A 32 -2.64 -5.48 -2.45
N GLN A 33 -2.78 -4.80 -1.34
CA GLN A 33 -3.89 -5.02 -0.43
C GLN A 33 -5.22 -4.65 -1.07
N GLU A 34 -5.24 -3.58 -1.84
CA GLU A 34 -6.46 -3.19 -2.53
C GLU A 34 -6.88 -4.22 -3.56
N GLU A 35 -5.91 -4.80 -4.26
CA GLU A 35 -6.20 -5.88 -5.19
C GLU A 35 -6.76 -7.10 -4.47
N THR A 36 -6.16 -7.42 -3.33
CA THR A 36 -6.63 -8.56 -2.55
C THR A 36 -8.04 -8.33 -2.04
N ILE A 37 -8.32 -7.13 -1.57
CA ILE A 37 -9.66 -6.79 -1.11
C ILE A 37 -10.67 -6.92 -2.25
N SER A 38 -10.30 -6.46 -3.42
CA SER A 38 -11.19 -6.55 -4.57
C SER A 38 -11.50 -8.00 -4.91
N ILE A 39 -10.50 -8.85 -4.89
CA ILE A 39 -10.67 -10.26 -5.17
C ILE A 39 -11.56 -10.92 -4.12
N LEU A 40 -11.33 -10.58 -2.86
CA LEU A 40 -12.13 -11.14 -1.78
C LEU A 40 -13.59 -10.71 -1.86
N LYS A 41 -13.82 -9.47 -2.25
CA LYS A 41 -15.19 -8.99 -2.41
C LYS A 41 -15.91 -9.73 -3.53
N GLU A 42 -15.22 -9.93 -4.62
CA GLU A 42 -15.77 -10.70 -5.72
C GLU A 42 -16.11 -12.10 -5.27
N HIS A 43 -15.18 -12.72 -4.56
CA HIS A 43 -15.37 -14.06 -4.06
C HIS A 43 -16.55 -14.14 -3.10
N ASN A 44 -16.66 -13.16 -2.22
CA ASN A 44 -17.76 -13.09 -1.27
C ASN A 44 -19.09 -12.96 -2.01
N ASP A 45 -19.14 -12.16 -3.06
CA ASP A 45 -20.36 -12.00 -3.85
C ASP A 45 -20.76 -13.32 -4.48
N GLU A 46 -19.78 -14.05 -4.98
CA GLU A 46 -20.06 -15.37 -5.57
C GLU A 46 -20.58 -16.34 -4.52
N LEU A 47 -19.97 -16.32 -3.34
CA LEU A 47 -20.45 -17.19 -2.26
C LEU A 47 -21.85 -16.84 -1.83
N MET A 48 -22.16 -15.55 -1.75
CA MET A 48 -23.49 -15.12 -1.40
C MET A 48 -24.50 -15.55 -2.44
N ALA A 49 -24.12 -15.51 -3.70
CA ALA A 49 -25.01 -15.97 -4.75
C ALA A 49 -25.30 -17.47 -4.62
N VAL A 50 -24.29 -18.25 -4.25
CA VAL A 50 -24.46 -19.67 -4.03
C VAL A 50 -25.38 -19.91 -2.85
N ILE A 51 -25.15 -19.19 -1.75
CA ILE A 51 -25.99 -19.32 -0.57
C ILE A 51 -27.45 -19.01 -0.89
N ASN A 52 -27.66 -17.92 -1.63
CA ASN A 52 -29.01 -17.54 -2.01
C ASN A 52 -29.68 -18.60 -2.84
N ARG A 53 -28.94 -19.20 -3.76
CA ARG A 53 -29.47 -20.24 -4.61
C ARG A 53 -29.84 -21.48 -3.81
N LEU A 54 -28.99 -21.85 -2.87
CA LEU A 54 -29.24 -23.01 -2.03
C LEU A 54 -30.35 -22.78 -1.02
N SER A 55 -30.62 -21.54 -0.70
CA SER A 55 -31.66 -21.22 0.26
C SER A 55 -33.05 -21.10 -0.37
N GLN A 56 -33.13 -21.08 -1.67
CA GLN A 56 -34.39 -20.94 -2.32
C GLN A 56 -35.08 -22.29 -2.35
N PRO A 57 -36.39 -22.29 -2.16
CA PRO A 57 -37.18 -23.54 -2.17
C PRO A 57 -37.24 -24.19 -3.53
#